data_aea861b7df42a5b5d2a5c588d1a9cb3f
#
_entry.id   aea861b7df42a5b5d2a5c588d1a9cb3f
#
_cell.length_a   1.000
_cell.length_b   1.000
_cell.length_c   1.000
_cell.angle_alpha   90.00
_cell.angle_beta   90.00
_cell.angle_gamma   90.00
#
_symmetry.space_group_name_H-M   'P 1'
#
loop_
_entity.id
_entity.type
_entity.pdbx_description
1 polymer ?
#
loop_
_entity_poly.entity_id
_entity_poly.type
_entity_poly.pdbx_seq_one_letter_code
_entity_poly.pdbx_strand_id
1 'polypeptide(L)'
;MFDEDWQIAVGNYCGQILHHLPSHVLLNFISRHPVIFPVRCKQSPIPNAQIAFTDGSTNGKAFIVTKNHQKVLKTQETSAQRAEITAVIEAFAMFADEKFNLYSDSQYIVRLFPHIETAVLPKNKTTIFHLLTKLQQQIWKKKNIFHWTHSGSFRIAWPFKCL
;
A
#
# COMPACT_ATOMS: atom_id res chain seq x y z
N MET A 1 -34.96 3.98 -4.19
CA MET A 1 -34.53 3.10 -3.10
C MET A 1 -33.02 3.03 -3.23
N PHE A 2 -32.28 3.47 -2.24
CA PHE A 2 -30.82 3.37 -2.27
C PHE A 2 -30.43 1.94 -1.95
N ASP A 3 -29.42 1.43 -2.66
CA ASP A 3 -28.82 0.13 -2.46
C ASP A 3 -28.27 0.01 -1.01
N GLU A 4 -28.34 -1.17 -0.40
CA GLU A 4 -27.85 -1.42 0.95
C GLU A 4 -26.37 -1.07 1.10
N ASP A 5 -25.57 -1.33 0.06
CA ASP A 5 -24.15 -0.98 0.00
C ASP A 5 -23.93 0.54 0.12
N TRP A 6 -24.83 1.34 -0.46
CA TRP A 6 -24.81 2.79 -0.31
C TRP A 6 -25.12 3.24 1.11
N GLN A 7 -26.08 2.59 1.76
CA GLN A 7 -26.45 2.91 3.14
C GLN A 7 -25.31 2.59 4.10
N ILE A 8 -24.59 1.49 3.88
CA ILE A 8 -23.39 1.12 4.65
C ILE A 8 -22.26 2.12 4.41
N ALA A 9 -22.02 2.48 3.15
CA ALA A 9 -20.94 3.41 2.78
C ALA A 9 -21.13 4.82 3.36
N VAL A 10 -22.37 5.28 3.52
CA VAL A 10 -22.68 6.63 4.04
C VAL A 10 -23.17 6.63 5.49
N GLY A 11 -23.30 5.49 6.12
CA GLY A 11 -23.88 5.34 7.47
C GLY A 11 -23.20 6.17 8.57
N ASN A 12 -21.91 6.48 8.40
CA ASN A 12 -21.16 7.35 9.31
C ASN A 12 -20.87 8.74 8.72
N TYR A 13 -21.49 9.08 7.60
CA TYR A 13 -21.27 10.37 6.94
C TYR A 13 -22.17 11.44 7.55
N CYS A 14 -21.59 12.42 8.20
CA CYS A 14 -22.31 13.55 8.82
C CYS A 14 -22.42 14.78 7.91
N GLY A 15 -21.97 14.68 6.67
CA GLY A 15 -22.02 15.77 5.70
C GLY A 15 -23.34 15.85 4.93
N GLN A 16 -23.48 16.87 4.11
CA GLN A 16 -24.63 17.04 3.21
C GLN A 16 -24.46 16.19 1.95
N ILE A 17 -25.43 15.32 1.65
CA ILE A 17 -25.48 14.58 0.39
C ILE A 17 -26.20 15.43 -0.65
N LEU A 18 -25.47 15.86 -1.67
CA LEU A 18 -26.04 16.61 -2.80
C LEU A 18 -26.20 15.69 -4.00
N HIS A 19 -27.41 15.61 -4.52
CA HIS A 19 -27.66 14.97 -5.82
C HIS A 19 -27.36 15.97 -6.94
N HIS A 20 -26.25 15.78 -7.62
CA HIS A 20 -25.95 16.50 -8.83
C HIS A 20 -26.69 15.85 -10.00
N LEU A 21 -27.63 16.57 -10.58
CA LEU A 21 -28.23 16.16 -11.84
C LEU A 21 -27.14 16.09 -12.92
N PRO A 22 -27.19 15.11 -13.84
CA PRO A 22 -26.16 14.87 -14.85
C PRO A 22 -26.04 15.95 -15.92
N SER A 23 -26.47 17.17 -15.63
CA SER A 23 -26.34 18.32 -16.52
C SER A 23 -24.93 18.90 -16.57
N HIS A 24 -24.08 18.62 -15.56
CA HIS A 24 -22.73 19.13 -15.57
C HIS A 24 -21.86 18.35 -16.56
N VAL A 25 -21.18 19.08 -17.45
CA VAL A 25 -20.37 18.51 -18.56
C VAL A 25 -19.38 17.44 -18.07
N LEU A 26 -18.72 17.68 -16.95
CA LEU A 26 -17.77 16.75 -16.37
C LEU A 26 -18.44 15.46 -15.88
N LEU A 27 -19.60 15.54 -15.23
CA LEU A 27 -20.34 14.36 -14.75
C LEU A 27 -20.86 13.54 -15.93
N ASN A 28 -21.36 14.18 -16.97
CA ASN A 28 -21.74 13.51 -18.21
C ASN A 28 -20.55 12.84 -18.90
N PHE A 29 -19.39 13.48 -18.89
CA PHE A 29 -18.18 12.89 -19.44
C PHE A 29 -17.77 11.65 -18.65
N ILE A 30 -17.70 11.72 -17.31
CA ILE A 30 -17.30 10.59 -16.44
C ILE A 30 -18.30 9.43 -16.57
N SER A 31 -19.61 9.69 -16.68
CA SER A 31 -20.62 8.65 -16.82
C SER A 31 -20.51 7.88 -18.15
N ARG A 32 -20.11 8.58 -19.22
CA ARG A 32 -19.91 7.98 -20.55
C ARG A 32 -18.54 7.35 -20.73
N HIS A 33 -17.56 7.81 -19.98
CA HIS A 33 -16.16 7.36 -20.04
C HIS A 33 -15.67 6.96 -18.65
N PRO A 34 -16.07 5.78 -18.16
CA PRO A 34 -15.64 5.31 -16.84
C PRO A 34 -14.12 5.20 -16.81
N VAL A 35 -13.49 5.90 -15.88
CA VAL A 35 -12.04 5.82 -15.67
C VAL A 35 -11.76 4.54 -14.91
N ILE A 36 -11.28 3.53 -15.61
CA ILE A 36 -10.85 2.27 -14.99
C ILE A 36 -9.39 2.43 -14.60
N PHE A 37 -9.12 2.52 -13.31
CA PHE A 37 -7.75 2.48 -12.82
C PHE A 37 -7.23 1.05 -12.85
N PRO A 38 -6.06 0.80 -13.46
CA PRO A 38 -5.48 -0.54 -13.44
C PRO A 38 -5.12 -0.92 -12.00
N VAL A 39 -5.72 -2.00 -11.50
CA VAL A 39 -5.38 -2.57 -10.20
C VAL A 39 -4.05 -3.31 -10.35
N ARG A 40 -3.00 -2.80 -9.72
CA ARG A 40 -1.66 -3.39 -9.76
C ARG A 40 -1.44 -4.43 -8.68
N CYS A 41 -2.14 -4.31 -7.58
CA CYS A 41 -2.07 -5.25 -6.48
C CYS A 41 -2.92 -6.48 -6.75
N LYS A 42 -2.32 -7.67 -6.69
CA LYS A 42 -3.04 -8.94 -6.77
C LYS A 42 -3.41 -9.46 -5.38
N GLN A 43 -4.59 -10.07 -5.27
CA GLN A 43 -5.06 -10.68 -4.02
C GLN A 43 -4.35 -12.00 -3.70
N SER A 44 -3.81 -12.67 -4.71
CA SER A 44 -3.11 -13.95 -4.54
C SER A 44 -1.63 -13.84 -4.91
N PRO A 45 -0.75 -14.64 -4.29
CA PRO A 45 0.67 -14.65 -4.62
C PRO A 45 0.91 -14.92 -6.10
N ILE A 46 1.86 -14.22 -6.68
CA ILE A 46 2.23 -14.32 -8.08
C ILE A 46 3.24 -15.48 -8.21
N PRO A 47 2.95 -16.50 -8.99
CA PRO A 47 3.89 -17.62 -9.20
C PRO A 47 5.16 -17.10 -9.89
N ASN A 48 6.30 -17.66 -9.50
CA ASN A 48 7.64 -17.33 -10.02
C ASN A 48 8.04 -15.84 -9.90
N ALA A 49 7.39 -15.09 -9.01
CA ALA A 49 7.79 -13.73 -8.71
C ALA A 49 8.86 -13.69 -7.60
N GLN A 50 9.64 -12.61 -7.56
CA GLN A 50 10.56 -12.37 -6.46
C GLN A 50 9.82 -12.30 -5.13
N ILE A 51 10.49 -12.69 -4.05
CA ILE A 51 9.92 -12.65 -2.70
C ILE A 51 10.73 -11.62 -1.89
N ALA A 52 10.01 -10.70 -1.27
CA ALA A 52 10.57 -9.71 -0.36
C ALA A 52 9.88 -9.78 1.00
N PHE A 53 10.65 -9.96 2.05
CA PHE A 53 10.21 -9.80 3.43
C PHE A 53 10.66 -8.45 3.93
N THR A 54 9.76 -7.72 4.60
CA THR A 54 10.07 -6.40 5.17
C THR A 54 9.71 -6.36 6.64
N ASP A 55 10.59 -5.73 7.42
CA ASP A 55 10.42 -5.50 8.84
C ASP A 55 11.00 -4.14 9.23
N GLY A 56 10.46 -3.53 10.27
CA GLY A 56 10.88 -2.24 10.78
C GLY A 56 11.05 -2.25 12.30
N SER A 57 12.21 -1.82 12.77
CA SER A 57 12.52 -1.76 14.21
C SER A 57 12.41 -0.32 14.74
N THR A 58 12.01 -0.20 16.00
CA THR A 58 12.04 1.08 16.75
C THR A 58 13.44 1.67 16.90
N ASN A 59 14.48 0.86 16.67
CA ASN A 59 15.89 1.29 16.73
C ASN A 59 16.37 1.99 15.45
N GLY A 60 15.47 2.46 14.61
CA GLY A 60 15.81 3.13 13.35
C GLY A 60 16.43 2.20 12.32
N LYS A 61 16.08 0.92 12.35
CA LYS A 61 16.51 -0.04 11.34
C LYS A 61 15.31 -0.55 10.57
N ALA A 62 15.45 -0.60 9.25
CA ALA A 62 14.50 -1.24 8.35
C ALA A 62 15.20 -2.39 7.62
N PHE A 63 14.55 -3.53 7.55
CA PHE A 63 15.10 -4.76 7.01
C PHE A 63 14.32 -5.17 5.76
N ILE A 64 15.07 -5.58 4.74
CA ILE A 64 14.51 -6.19 3.55
C ILE A 64 15.29 -7.46 3.30
N VAL A 65 14.58 -8.59 3.28
CA VAL A 65 15.18 -9.89 3.02
C VAL A 65 14.56 -10.47 1.75
N THR A 66 15.40 -10.86 0.84
CA THR A 66 15.02 -11.55 -0.40
C THR A 66 15.74 -12.89 -0.45
N LYS A 67 15.44 -13.73 -1.43
CA LYS A 67 16.12 -15.04 -1.58
C LYS A 67 17.65 -14.91 -1.65
N ASN A 68 18.16 -13.87 -2.29
CA ASN A 68 19.58 -13.72 -2.62
C ASN A 68 20.26 -12.57 -1.88
N HIS A 69 19.51 -11.66 -1.26
CA HIS A 69 20.04 -10.45 -0.67
C HIS A 69 19.34 -10.11 0.65
N GLN A 70 20.12 -9.62 1.59
CA GLN A 70 19.60 -8.98 2.79
C GLN A 70 20.10 -7.53 2.80
N LYS A 71 19.19 -6.59 2.93
CA LYS A 71 19.50 -5.17 3.03
C LYS A 71 19.02 -4.62 4.35
N VAL A 72 19.92 -3.98 5.08
CA VAL A 72 19.62 -3.27 6.32
C VAL A 72 19.77 -1.78 6.05
N LEU A 73 18.70 -1.04 6.26
CA LEU A 73 18.68 0.41 6.14
C LEU A 73 18.74 1.02 7.54
N LYS A 74 19.63 1.95 7.74
CA LYS A 74 19.60 2.83 8.91
C LYS A 74 18.67 3.98 8.58
N THR A 75 17.58 4.11 9.29
CA THR A 75 16.64 5.20 9.16
C THR A 75 16.78 6.15 10.33
N GLN A 76 16.50 7.42 10.15
CA GLN A 76 16.42 8.38 11.26
C GLN A 76 15.08 8.27 12.01
N GLU A 77 14.27 7.29 11.63
CA GLU A 77 12.92 7.11 12.14
C GLU A 77 12.94 6.39 13.48
N THR A 78 12.38 7.03 14.49
CA THR A 78 12.24 6.48 15.85
C THR A 78 10.96 5.67 16.05
N SER A 79 10.06 5.68 15.05
CA SER A 79 8.79 4.97 15.07
C SER A 79 8.88 3.68 14.25
N ALA A 80 8.49 2.54 14.83
CA ALA A 80 8.41 1.26 14.11
C ALA A 80 7.59 1.37 12.83
N GLN A 81 6.41 2.01 12.88
CA GLN A 81 5.54 2.20 11.71
C GLN A 81 6.25 2.93 10.56
N ARG A 82 7.04 3.96 10.87
CA ARG A 82 7.80 4.69 9.84
C ARG A 82 8.94 3.85 9.28
N ALA A 83 9.63 3.08 10.12
CA ALA A 83 10.67 2.17 9.68
C ALA A 83 10.09 1.08 8.76
N GLU A 84 8.92 0.54 9.09
CA GLU A 84 8.19 -0.42 8.27
C GLU A 84 7.78 0.16 6.90
N ILE A 85 7.21 1.37 6.87
CA ILE A 85 6.88 2.04 5.60
C ILE A 85 8.15 2.26 4.77
N THR A 86 9.25 2.65 5.42
CA THR A 86 10.53 2.88 4.73
C THR A 86 11.08 1.58 4.13
N ALA A 87 10.99 0.45 4.85
CA ALA A 87 11.36 -0.86 4.32
C ALA A 87 10.56 -1.22 3.07
N VAL A 88 9.24 -0.98 3.13
CA VAL A 88 8.34 -1.24 2.01
C VAL A 88 8.65 -0.35 0.80
N ILE A 89 8.86 0.95 1.00
CA ILE A 89 9.24 1.88 -0.08
C ILE A 89 10.52 1.40 -0.78
N GLU A 90 11.48 0.95 -0.02
CA GLU A 90 12.75 0.48 -0.57
C GLU A 90 12.58 -0.86 -1.31
N ALA A 91 11.72 -1.77 -0.82
CA ALA A 91 11.38 -2.99 -1.54
C ALA A 91 10.75 -2.67 -2.92
N PHE A 92 9.85 -1.69 -2.99
CA PHE A 92 9.30 -1.22 -4.27
C PHE A 92 10.35 -0.63 -5.20
N ALA A 93 11.34 0.08 -4.66
CA ALA A 93 12.44 0.62 -5.44
C ALA A 93 13.37 -0.49 -5.97
N MET A 94 13.66 -1.51 -5.15
CA MET A 94 14.48 -2.65 -5.56
C MET A 94 13.86 -3.46 -6.69
N PHE A 95 12.53 -3.63 -6.68
CA PHE A 95 11.79 -4.41 -7.66
C PHE A 95 10.94 -3.56 -8.60
N ALA A 96 11.40 -2.36 -8.95
CA ALA A 96 10.62 -1.41 -9.76
C ALA A 96 10.09 -2.01 -11.07
N ASP A 97 10.91 -2.79 -11.75
CA ASP A 97 10.62 -3.39 -13.05
C ASP A 97 10.28 -4.89 -12.99
N GLU A 98 10.25 -5.51 -11.80
CA GLU A 98 9.99 -6.93 -11.62
C GLU A 98 8.66 -7.19 -10.89
N LYS A 99 8.08 -8.36 -11.16
CA LYS A 99 6.97 -8.86 -10.34
C LYS A 99 7.51 -9.34 -9.01
N PHE A 100 6.84 -9.00 -7.91
CA PHE A 100 7.27 -9.47 -6.60
C PHE A 100 6.10 -9.70 -5.65
N ASN A 101 6.32 -10.55 -4.68
CA ASN A 101 5.43 -10.82 -3.56
C ASN A 101 6.05 -10.19 -2.32
N LEU A 102 5.33 -9.28 -1.69
CA LEU A 102 5.72 -8.59 -0.48
C LEU A 102 5.10 -9.26 0.74
N TYR A 103 5.91 -9.58 1.71
CA TYR A 103 5.50 -10.14 3.00
C TYR A 103 5.92 -9.22 4.12
N SER A 104 5.00 -8.86 5.00
CA SER A 104 5.29 -8.05 6.20
C SER A 104 4.57 -8.65 7.39
N ASP A 105 5.16 -8.58 8.57
CA ASP A 105 4.52 -8.95 9.83
C ASP A 105 3.76 -7.78 10.46
N SER A 106 3.90 -6.59 9.90
CA SER A 106 3.24 -5.40 10.37
C SER A 106 1.75 -5.39 10.02
N GLN A 107 0.89 -5.43 11.02
CA GLN A 107 -0.55 -5.24 10.83
C GLN A 107 -0.87 -3.84 10.27
N TYR A 108 -0.04 -2.84 10.57
CA TYR A 108 -0.22 -1.50 10.03
C TYR A 108 -0.07 -1.50 8.51
N ILE A 109 0.99 -2.12 8.00
CA ILE A 109 1.24 -2.25 6.56
C ILE A 109 0.12 -3.04 5.89
N VAL A 110 -0.31 -4.15 6.50
CA VAL A 110 -1.40 -4.99 5.98
C VAL A 110 -2.71 -4.21 5.82
N ARG A 111 -3.06 -3.37 6.78
CA ARG A 111 -4.27 -2.53 6.72
C ARG A 111 -4.14 -1.36 5.76
N LEU A 112 -2.92 -0.88 5.52
CA LEU A 112 -2.65 0.26 4.66
C LEU A 112 -2.82 -0.08 3.17
N PHE A 113 -2.34 -1.25 2.75
CA PHE A 113 -2.23 -1.59 1.33
C PHE A 113 -3.55 -1.59 0.55
N PRO A 114 -4.70 -2.07 1.07
CA PRO A 114 -5.96 -2.05 0.34
C PRO A 114 -6.41 -0.64 -0.08
N HIS A 115 -5.95 0.37 0.65
CA HIS A 115 -6.44 1.73 0.51
C HIS A 115 -5.42 2.70 -0.09
N ILE A 116 -4.11 2.42 0.06
CA ILE A 116 -3.06 3.40 -0.28
C ILE A 116 -3.04 3.78 -1.76
N GLU A 117 -3.36 2.85 -2.65
CA GLU A 117 -3.32 3.10 -4.10
C GLU A 117 -4.33 4.16 -4.54
N THR A 118 -5.51 4.18 -3.94
CA THR A 118 -6.61 5.09 -4.27
C THR A 118 -6.82 6.21 -3.25
N ALA A 119 -6.08 6.19 -2.13
CA ALA A 119 -6.26 7.16 -1.05
C ALA A 119 -5.94 8.57 -1.51
N VAL A 120 -6.80 9.51 -1.15
CA VAL A 120 -6.51 10.94 -1.25
C VAL A 120 -5.75 11.35 0.00
N LEU A 121 -4.44 11.50 -0.12
CA LEU A 121 -3.60 11.92 0.99
C LEU A 121 -3.64 13.44 1.12
N PRO A 122 -3.97 14.00 2.30
CA PRO A 122 -3.94 15.43 2.52
C PRO A 122 -2.51 15.95 2.37
N LYS A 123 -2.36 17.19 1.89
CA LYS A 123 -1.07 17.88 1.82
C LYS A 123 -0.60 18.29 3.23
N ASN A 124 -0.37 17.31 4.08
CA ASN A 124 0.08 17.53 5.44
C ASN A 124 1.61 17.48 5.51
N LYS A 125 2.18 18.31 6.39
CA LYS A 125 3.63 18.42 6.58
C LYS A 125 4.20 17.36 7.54
N THR A 126 3.39 16.43 8.03
CA THR A 126 3.88 15.39 8.94
C THR A 126 4.71 14.35 8.20
N THR A 127 5.78 13.88 8.84
CA THR A 127 6.72 12.90 8.25
C THR A 127 6.03 11.65 7.73
N ILE A 128 5.01 11.16 8.45
CA ILE A 128 4.28 9.94 8.05
C ILE A 128 3.53 10.15 6.72
N PHE A 129 2.89 11.30 6.50
CA PHE A 129 2.22 11.59 5.23
C PHE A 129 3.20 11.72 4.07
N HIS A 130 4.40 12.24 4.33
CA HIS A 130 5.46 12.26 3.33
C HIS A 130 5.87 10.85 2.90
N LEU A 131 6.05 9.93 3.86
CA LEU A 131 6.35 8.52 3.58
C LEU A 131 5.19 7.83 2.83
N LEU A 132 3.95 8.06 3.24
CA LEU A 132 2.77 7.50 2.56
C LEU A 132 2.65 8.01 1.12
N THR A 133 2.90 9.31 0.90
CA THR A 133 2.91 9.90 -0.45
C THR A 133 4.02 9.27 -1.30
N LYS A 134 5.20 9.07 -0.72
CA LYS A 134 6.32 8.42 -1.41
C LYS A 134 5.99 6.98 -1.77
N LEU A 135 5.39 6.21 -0.84
CA LEU A 135 4.94 4.85 -1.09
C LEU A 135 3.91 4.80 -2.22
N GLN A 136 2.88 5.65 -2.16
CA GLN A 136 1.85 5.74 -3.20
C GLN A 136 2.46 6.04 -4.57
N GLN A 137 3.42 6.97 -4.64
CA GLN A 137 4.13 7.27 -5.88
C GLN A 137 4.93 6.08 -6.41
N GLN A 138 5.57 5.29 -5.53
CA GLN A 138 6.27 4.07 -5.95
C GLN A 138 5.31 3.03 -6.52
N ILE A 139 4.14 2.85 -5.89
CA ILE A 139 3.09 1.96 -6.40
C ILE A 139 2.63 2.42 -7.78
N TRP A 140 2.39 3.71 -7.98
CA TRP A 140 1.94 4.25 -9.27
C TRP A 140 3.00 4.17 -10.37
N LYS A 141 4.27 4.30 -10.02
CA LYS A 141 5.38 4.15 -10.98
C LYS A 141 5.62 2.71 -11.39
N LYS A 142 5.13 1.75 -10.59
CA LYS A 142 5.38 0.35 -10.85
C LYS A 142 4.73 -0.11 -12.15
N LYS A 143 5.53 -0.67 -13.05
CA LYS A 143 5.09 -1.18 -14.37
C LYS A 143 4.45 -2.56 -14.27
N ASN A 144 4.92 -3.38 -13.33
CA ASN A 144 4.47 -4.74 -13.13
C ASN A 144 3.56 -4.89 -11.92
N ILE A 145 2.77 -5.95 -11.92
CA ILE A 145 1.93 -6.34 -10.81
C ILE A 145 2.75 -6.78 -9.60
N PHE A 146 2.20 -6.62 -8.42
CA PHE A 146 2.75 -7.12 -7.17
C PHE A 146 1.65 -7.74 -6.32
N HIS A 147 2.05 -8.54 -5.33
CA HIS A 147 1.17 -9.06 -4.29
C HIS A 147 1.75 -8.72 -2.93
N TRP A 148 0.90 -8.54 -1.96
CA TRP A 148 1.30 -8.30 -0.58
C TRP A 148 0.43 -9.14 0.37
N THR A 149 1.01 -9.57 1.48
CA THR A 149 0.29 -10.31 2.51
C THR A 149 1.00 -10.23 3.86
N HIS A 150 0.27 -10.59 4.90
CA HIS A 150 0.83 -10.76 6.23
C HIS A 150 1.66 -12.03 6.31
N SER A 151 2.90 -11.93 6.81
CA SER A 151 3.79 -13.10 6.90
C SER A 151 3.29 -14.17 7.87
N GLY A 152 2.51 -13.77 8.89
CA GLY A 152 1.88 -14.71 9.81
C GLY A 152 0.81 -15.61 9.19
N SER A 153 0.30 -15.28 8.00
CA SER A 153 -0.64 -16.13 7.23
C SER A 153 0.04 -17.32 6.58
N PHE A 154 1.35 -17.29 6.47
CA PHE A 154 2.16 -18.40 6.00
C PHE A 154 3.06 -18.84 7.16
N ARG A 155 3.08 -20.15 7.47
CA ARG A 155 4.06 -20.76 8.39
C ARG A 155 5.46 -20.79 7.75
N ILE A 156 5.89 -19.64 7.23
CA ILE A 156 7.25 -19.49 6.76
C ILE A 156 8.04 -19.07 7.99
N ALA A 157 8.92 -19.96 8.46
CA ALA A 157 9.89 -19.57 9.47
C ALA A 157 10.67 -18.37 8.94
N TRP A 158 10.55 -17.22 9.60
CA TRP A 158 11.39 -16.07 9.33
C TRP A 158 12.84 -16.54 9.41
N PRO A 159 13.64 -16.36 8.36
CA PRO A 159 15.02 -16.81 8.40
C PRO A 159 15.85 -16.10 9.48
N PHE A 160 15.32 -15.00 10.04
CA PHE A 160 15.98 -14.26 11.11
C PHE A 160 14.95 -13.60 12.02
N LYS A 161 14.88 -13.99 13.30
CA LYS A 161 14.33 -13.13 14.33
C LYS A 161 15.30 -11.96 14.51
N CYS A 162 14.84 -10.74 14.32
CA CYS A 162 15.61 -9.58 14.73
C CYS A 162 15.81 -9.63 16.25
N LEU A 163 17.05 -9.85 16.69
CA LEU A 163 17.52 -9.64 18.06
C LEU A 163 17.58 -8.13 18.36
#